data_f76adf738c93ab283f951df39613e1a5
#
_entry.id   f76adf738c93ab283f951df39613e1a5
#
_cell.length_a   1.000
_cell.length_b   1.000
_cell.length_c   1.000
_cell.angle_alpha   90.00
_cell.angle_beta   90.00
_cell.angle_gamma   90.00
#
_symmetry.space_group_name_H-M   'P 1'
#
loop_
_entity.id
_entity.type
_entity.pdbx_description
1 polymer ?
#
loop_
_entity_poly.entity_id
_entity_poly.type
_entity_poly.pdbx_seq_one_letter_code
_entity_poly.pdbx_strand_id
1 'polypeptide(L)'
;MRKILIVVFFPLALFLCSCQTDSFSNSSNEQNSESITTEEFTTEAKVDIQPSITEIRSICNLATLECHFNNVAKSTKAAGTGLSHLGEADRDFWIEYSGIVKIGVDMSKVNIKISDNVVTVYIPDAEILSYKADSESMSETIAKPDKLNKNPISSEDKTSAMNTAEIQIKEGIEKNTTLLATAKEKAKTLIENYINKLGEETGVNYTIVWNDVEEDL
;
A
#
# COMPACT_ATOMS: atom_id res chain seq x y z
N MET A 1 46.74 16.68 -6.01
CA MET A 1 45.42 16.19 -5.61
C MET A 1 44.98 17.04 -4.41
N ARG A 2 44.18 18.07 -4.65
CA ARG A 2 43.71 19.03 -3.63
C ARG A 2 42.26 18.71 -3.29
N LYS A 3 42.03 18.27 -2.07
CA LYS A 3 40.67 18.08 -1.52
C LYS A 3 40.12 19.46 -1.13
N ILE A 4 39.06 19.90 -1.77
CA ILE A 4 38.33 21.11 -1.42
C ILE A 4 37.21 20.71 -0.45
N LEU A 5 37.35 21.20 0.77
CA LEU A 5 36.35 21.04 1.83
C LEU A 5 35.40 22.24 1.74
N ILE A 6 34.16 22.03 1.30
CA ILE A 6 33.12 23.06 1.29
C ILE A 6 32.35 22.95 2.61
N VAL A 7 32.60 23.92 3.50
CA VAL A 7 31.82 24.10 4.74
C VAL A 7 30.64 25.01 4.40
N VAL A 8 29.42 24.45 4.40
CA VAL A 8 28.18 25.22 4.24
C VAL A 8 27.73 25.68 5.64
N PHE A 9 27.86 26.97 5.87
CA PHE A 9 27.35 27.64 7.06
C PHE A 9 25.86 27.91 6.89
N PHE A 10 25.01 27.31 7.73
CA PHE A 10 23.57 27.52 7.76
C PHE A 10 23.26 28.53 8.88
N PRO A 11 22.72 29.72 8.58
CA PRO A 11 22.33 30.65 9.65
C PRO A 11 20.99 30.26 10.25
N LEU A 12 21.00 30.01 11.55
CA LEU A 12 19.83 29.78 12.40
C LEU A 12 19.12 31.12 12.63
N ALA A 13 18.00 31.36 11.97
CA ALA A 13 17.13 32.51 12.22
C ALA A 13 16.16 32.22 13.37
N LEU A 14 16.43 32.86 14.52
CA LEU A 14 15.53 32.88 15.69
C LEU A 14 14.37 33.86 15.41
N PHE A 15 13.16 33.33 15.22
CA PHE A 15 11.93 34.14 15.23
C PHE A 15 11.44 34.29 16.69
N LEU A 16 11.64 35.47 17.26
CA LEU A 16 11.01 35.90 18.50
C LEU A 16 9.58 36.35 18.18
N CYS A 17 8.59 35.58 18.62
CA CYS A 17 7.19 35.97 18.59
C CYS A 17 6.90 36.88 19.79
N SER A 18 6.70 38.18 19.54
CA SER A 18 6.31 39.20 20.52
C SER A 18 4.80 39.14 20.73
N CYS A 19 4.36 38.77 21.94
CA CYS A 19 2.96 38.97 22.37
C CYS A 19 2.77 40.45 22.76
N GLN A 20 1.94 41.18 22.03
CA GLN A 20 1.42 42.47 22.45
C GLN A 20 0.12 42.25 23.26
N THR A 21 0.18 42.69 24.50
CA THR A 21 -0.97 42.83 25.38
C THR A 21 -1.52 44.24 25.21
N ASP A 22 -2.69 44.39 24.63
CA ASP A 22 -3.43 45.63 24.62
C ASP A 22 -4.27 45.74 25.87
N SER A 23 -3.87 46.73 26.71
CA SER A 23 -4.63 47.19 27.87
C SER A 23 -5.73 48.14 27.40
N PHE A 24 -6.99 47.82 27.60
CA PHE A 24 -8.09 48.78 27.43
C PHE A 24 -8.58 49.24 28.78
N SER A 25 -8.45 50.53 29.03
CA SER A 25 -8.86 51.23 30.25
C SER A 25 -10.35 51.49 30.32
N ASN A 26 -10.79 51.28 31.49
CA ASN A 26 -12.03 51.64 32.19
C ASN A 26 -12.73 52.91 31.74
N SER A 27 -14.06 52.86 31.53
CA SER A 27 -14.97 53.95 31.78
C SER A 27 -16.29 53.41 32.33
N SER A 28 -16.55 53.83 33.54
CA SER A 28 -17.76 53.60 34.35
C SER A 28 -18.99 54.18 33.68
N ASN A 29 -20.13 53.46 33.66
CA ASN A 29 -21.43 54.03 34.05
C ASN A 29 -22.44 52.90 34.46
N GLU A 30 -23.30 53.34 35.36
CA GLU A 30 -24.17 52.66 36.28
C GLU A 30 -25.33 51.86 35.69
N GLN A 31 -25.72 50.83 36.51
CA GLN A 31 -27.08 50.33 36.83
C GLN A 31 -28.02 49.88 35.69
N ASN A 32 -28.20 48.59 35.59
CA ASN A 32 -29.55 48.01 35.77
C ASN A 32 -29.44 46.54 36.20
N SER A 33 -30.07 46.20 37.32
CA SER A 33 -30.16 44.86 37.87
C SER A 33 -31.29 44.11 37.18
N GLU A 34 -30.95 43.19 36.27
CA GLU A 34 -31.82 42.08 35.88
C GLU A 34 -31.08 40.75 36.14
N SER A 35 -31.71 39.98 37.04
CA SER A 35 -31.26 38.62 37.37
C SER A 35 -31.39 37.72 36.14
N ILE A 36 -30.28 37.51 35.42
CA ILE A 36 -30.20 36.46 34.42
C ILE A 36 -29.80 35.19 35.15
N THR A 37 -30.77 34.29 35.31
CA THR A 37 -30.55 32.90 35.67
C THR A 37 -29.55 32.29 34.66
N THR A 38 -28.34 32.02 35.12
CA THR A 38 -27.35 31.25 34.33
C THR A 38 -27.86 29.82 34.26
N GLU A 39 -28.60 29.49 33.21
CA GLU A 39 -28.76 28.10 32.84
C GLU A 39 -27.42 27.63 32.28
N GLU A 40 -26.72 26.83 33.08
CA GLU A 40 -25.55 26.08 32.69
C GLU A 40 -25.98 25.10 31.61
N PHE A 41 -25.81 25.50 30.35
CA PHE A 41 -25.96 24.61 29.20
C PHE A 41 -24.68 23.73 29.10
N THR A 42 -24.48 22.82 30.03
CA THR A 42 -23.59 21.68 29.88
C THR A 42 -24.34 20.59 29.14
N THR A 43 -24.62 20.80 27.87
CA THR A 43 -24.86 19.69 26.96
C THR A 43 -23.53 19.32 26.40
N GLU A 44 -22.76 18.47 27.10
CA GLU A 44 -21.76 17.63 26.46
C GLU A 44 -22.50 16.79 25.43
N ALA A 45 -22.49 17.22 24.19
CA ALA A 45 -22.90 16.39 23.08
C ALA A 45 -21.97 15.18 23.09
N LYS A 46 -22.44 14.07 23.66
CA LYS A 46 -21.75 12.78 23.60
C LYS A 46 -21.66 12.43 22.11
N VAL A 47 -20.53 12.73 21.52
CA VAL A 47 -20.26 12.35 20.13
C VAL A 47 -20.25 10.82 20.12
N ASP A 48 -21.26 10.23 19.49
CA ASP A 48 -21.35 8.79 19.30
C ASP A 48 -20.35 8.37 18.24
N ILE A 49 -19.10 8.15 18.66
CA ILE A 49 -18.00 7.73 17.81
C ILE A 49 -18.07 6.21 17.68
N GLN A 50 -18.42 5.72 16.50
CA GLN A 50 -18.49 4.29 16.19
C GLN A 50 -17.41 3.90 15.16
N PRO A 51 -17.01 2.61 15.09
CA PRO A 51 -16.10 2.12 14.07
C PRO A 51 -16.61 2.46 12.65
N SER A 52 -15.74 3.03 11.83
CA SER A 52 -16.08 3.49 10.50
C SER A 52 -15.54 2.55 9.42
N ILE A 53 -16.36 2.21 8.42
CA ILE A 53 -15.93 1.40 7.26
C ILE A 53 -14.84 2.12 6.47
N THR A 54 -14.84 3.44 6.42
CA THR A 54 -13.83 4.22 5.70
C THR A 54 -12.44 4.07 6.35
N GLU A 55 -12.37 4.16 7.69
CA GLU A 55 -11.11 3.94 8.41
C GLU A 55 -10.64 2.50 8.28
N ILE A 56 -11.55 1.52 8.40
CA ILE A 56 -11.21 0.10 8.23
C ILE A 56 -10.65 -0.18 6.83
N ARG A 57 -11.24 0.38 5.78
CA ARG A 57 -10.72 0.27 4.42
C ARG A 57 -9.34 0.93 4.27
N SER A 58 -9.11 2.05 4.92
CA SER A 58 -7.80 2.70 4.94
C SER A 58 -6.74 1.85 5.65
N ILE A 59 -7.12 1.17 6.74
CA ILE A 59 -6.26 0.22 7.47
C ILE A 59 -5.89 -0.98 6.58
N CYS A 60 -6.83 -1.54 5.85
CA CYS A 60 -6.57 -2.64 4.90
C CYS A 60 -5.55 -2.24 3.84
N ASN A 61 -5.61 -1.00 3.34
CA ASN A 61 -4.60 -0.48 2.42
C ASN A 61 -3.21 -0.39 3.05
N LEU A 62 -3.10 0.03 4.32
CA LEU A 62 -1.84 0.07 5.08
C LEU A 62 -1.32 -1.33 5.43
N ALA A 63 -2.20 -2.33 5.51
CA ALA A 63 -1.83 -3.71 5.81
C ALA A 63 -1.14 -4.45 4.65
N THR A 64 -1.03 -3.83 3.48
CA THR A 64 -0.39 -4.42 2.29
C THR A 64 1.06 -4.82 2.58
N LEU A 65 1.42 -6.04 2.14
CA LEU A 65 2.79 -6.53 2.13
C LEU A 65 3.44 -6.19 0.78
N GLU A 66 4.61 -5.59 0.81
CA GLU A 66 5.44 -5.36 -0.38
C GLU A 66 6.55 -6.42 -0.44
N CYS A 67 6.50 -7.26 -1.48
CA CYS A 67 7.50 -8.28 -1.74
C CYS A 67 8.40 -7.82 -2.88
N HIS A 68 9.66 -7.52 -2.57
CA HIS A 68 10.68 -7.26 -3.59
C HIS A 68 11.19 -8.59 -4.13
N PHE A 69 11.29 -8.70 -5.45
CA PHE A 69 11.79 -9.91 -6.09
C PHE A 69 12.90 -9.60 -7.08
N ASN A 70 13.80 -10.58 -7.27
CA ASN A 70 14.71 -10.66 -8.38
C ASN A 70 14.40 -11.95 -9.14
N ASN A 71 14.23 -11.87 -10.45
CA ASN A 71 13.84 -13.00 -11.27
C ASN A 71 14.60 -13.04 -12.60
N VAL A 72 14.52 -14.16 -13.28
CA VAL A 72 15.13 -14.40 -14.60
C VAL A 72 14.07 -14.95 -15.55
N ALA A 73 13.65 -14.14 -16.52
CA ALA A 73 12.82 -14.59 -17.62
C ALA A 73 13.70 -15.32 -18.65
N LYS A 74 13.48 -16.64 -18.81
CA LYS A 74 14.20 -17.47 -19.78
C LYS A 74 13.31 -17.80 -20.96
N SER A 75 13.87 -17.73 -22.16
CA SER A 75 13.16 -18.10 -23.38
C SER A 75 14.12 -18.60 -24.47
N THR A 76 13.56 -19.34 -25.40
CA THR A 76 14.26 -19.80 -26.62
C THR A 76 13.50 -19.28 -27.82
N LYS A 77 14.17 -18.50 -28.66
CA LYS A 77 13.69 -18.16 -29.98
C LYS A 77 14.07 -19.25 -30.97
N ALA A 78 13.09 -19.97 -31.48
CA ALA A 78 13.30 -20.99 -32.48
C ALA A 78 13.81 -20.39 -33.81
N ALA A 79 14.63 -21.14 -34.54
CA ALA A 79 14.98 -20.81 -35.91
C ALA A 79 13.72 -20.86 -36.81
N GLY A 80 13.65 -19.97 -37.79
CA GLY A 80 12.59 -19.99 -38.78
C GLY A 80 12.69 -21.22 -39.69
N THR A 81 11.59 -21.52 -40.39
CA THR A 81 11.50 -22.66 -41.31
C THR A 81 11.49 -22.17 -42.77
N GLY A 82 12.07 -22.99 -43.67
CA GLY A 82 12.10 -22.72 -45.10
C GLY A 82 13.40 -22.10 -45.61
N LEU A 83 13.46 -21.89 -46.95
CA LEU A 83 14.68 -21.45 -47.64
C LEU A 83 15.18 -20.05 -47.21
N SER A 84 14.28 -19.19 -46.79
CA SER A 84 14.62 -17.84 -46.31
C SER A 84 15.33 -17.84 -44.95
N HIS A 85 15.23 -18.94 -44.18
CA HIS A 85 15.80 -19.09 -42.83
C HIS A 85 17.04 -20.00 -42.80
N LEU A 86 17.64 -20.29 -43.98
CA LEU A 86 18.82 -21.12 -44.07
C LEU A 86 19.98 -20.50 -43.26
N GLY A 87 20.47 -21.28 -42.29
CA GLY A 87 21.59 -20.91 -41.42
C GLY A 87 21.15 -20.10 -40.19
N GLU A 88 19.89 -20.00 -39.91
CA GLU A 88 19.39 -19.61 -38.58
C GLU A 88 19.55 -20.75 -37.59
N ALA A 89 19.77 -20.42 -36.34
CA ALA A 89 19.80 -21.35 -35.22
C ALA A 89 18.90 -20.87 -34.09
N ASP A 90 18.43 -21.80 -33.27
CA ASP A 90 17.72 -21.46 -32.05
C ASP A 90 18.60 -20.61 -31.14
N ARG A 91 18.01 -19.61 -30.52
CA ARG A 91 18.70 -18.69 -29.61
C ARG A 91 18.07 -18.73 -28.24
N ASP A 92 18.83 -19.24 -27.26
CA ASP A 92 18.45 -19.15 -25.85
C ASP A 92 18.88 -17.79 -25.33
N PHE A 93 17.97 -17.13 -24.62
CA PHE A 93 18.24 -15.86 -23.95
C PHE A 93 17.54 -15.81 -22.61
N TRP A 94 18.01 -14.94 -21.74
CA TRP A 94 17.35 -14.63 -20.49
C TRP A 94 17.47 -13.15 -20.17
N ILE A 95 16.51 -12.66 -19.42
CA ILE A 95 16.42 -11.28 -18.96
C ILE A 95 16.38 -11.34 -17.43
N GLU A 96 17.41 -10.82 -16.78
CA GLU A 96 17.41 -10.60 -15.34
C GLU A 96 16.66 -9.30 -15.05
N TYR A 97 15.77 -9.32 -14.06
CA TYR A 97 14.99 -8.15 -13.68
C TYR A 97 14.52 -8.25 -12.23
N SER A 98 14.24 -7.10 -11.65
CA SER A 98 13.63 -6.97 -10.32
C SER A 98 12.25 -6.34 -10.40
N GLY A 99 11.56 -6.34 -9.27
CA GLY A 99 10.25 -5.69 -9.17
C GLY A 99 9.65 -5.80 -7.78
N ILE A 100 8.40 -5.34 -7.69
CA ILE A 100 7.62 -5.32 -6.46
C ILE A 100 6.26 -5.96 -6.75
N VAL A 101 5.85 -6.88 -5.86
CA VAL A 101 4.49 -7.40 -5.79
C VAL A 101 3.87 -6.90 -4.49
N LYS A 102 2.66 -6.33 -4.58
CA LYS A 102 1.86 -5.96 -3.41
C LYS A 102 0.79 -7.01 -3.18
N ILE A 103 0.74 -7.51 -1.95
CA ILE A 103 -0.19 -8.56 -1.51
C ILE A 103 -0.97 -8.01 -0.33
N GLY A 104 -2.27 -8.16 -0.34
CA GLY A 104 -3.12 -7.64 0.72
C GLY A 104 -4.59 -8.00 0.50
N VAL A 105 -5.44 -7.41 1.32
CA VAL A 105 -6.89 -7.57 1.24
C VAL A 105 -7.47 -6.50 0.31
N ASP A 106 -8.34 -6.89 -0.61
CA ASP A 106 -9.09 -5.93 -1.43
C ASP A 106 -10.08 -5.16 -0.54
N MET A 107 -9.73 -3.90 -0.27
CA MET A 107 -10.52 -3.03 0.60
C MET A 107 -11.92 -2.70 0.07
N SER A 108 -12.17 -2.85 -1.23
CA SER A 108 -13.50 -2.62 -1.81
C SER A 108 -14.52 -3.68 -1.36
N LYS A 109 -14.03 -4.89 -1.09
CA LYS A 109 -14.82 -6.04 -0.65
C LYS A 109 -14.99 -6.08 0.88
N VAL A 110 -14.22 -5.33 1.66
CA VAL A 110 -14.34 -5.27 3.11
C VAL A 110 -15.61 -4.53 3.52
N ASN A 111 -16.37 -5.10 4.46
CA ASN A 111 -17.58 -4.49 5.01
C ASN A 111 -17.69 -4.70 6.52
N ILE A 112 -18.50 -3.88 7.19
CA ILE A 112 -18.78 -4.01 8.62
C ILE A 112 -20.28 -3.90 8.89
N LYS A 113 -20.73 -4.58 9.96
CA LYS A 113 -22.05 -4.38 10.57
C LYS A 113 -21.85 -4.16 12.07
N ILE A 114 -22.49 -3.15 12.60
CA ILE A 114 -22.46 -2.82 14.03
C ILE A 114 -23.84 -3.05 14.59
N SER A 115 -23.90 -3.82 15.68
CA SER A 115 -25.13 -4.04 16.46
C SER A 115 -24.76 -3.95 17.94
N ASP A 116 -25.21 -2.91 18.60
CA ASP A 116 -24.81 -2.57 19.96
C ASP A 116 -23.27 -2.47 20.07
N ASN A 117 -22.66 -3.33 20.88
CA ASN A 117 -21.20 -3.39 21.07
C ASN A 117 -20.54 -4.48 20.22
N VAL A 118 -21.26 -5.11 19.27
CA VAL A 118 -20.71 -6.16 18.39
C VAL A 118 -20.39 -5.56 17.04
N VAL A 119 -19.13 -5.64 16.65
CA VAL A 119 -18.63 -5.25 15.32
C VAL A 119 -18.34 -6.50 14.51
N THR A 120 -19.20 -6.80 13.55
CA THR A 120 -18.97 -7.90 12.59
C THR A 120 -18.22 -7.36 11.41
N VAL A 121 -17.01 -7.87 11.17
CA VAL A 121 -16.15 -7.50 10.06
C VAL A 121 -16.15 -8.61 9.01
N TYR A 122 -16.56 -8.28 7.79
CA TYR A 122 -16.50 -9.14 6.61
C TYR A 122 -15.21 -8.83 5.86
N ILE A 123 -14.28 -9.79 5.83
CA ILE A 123 -12.96 -9.61 5.23
C ILE A 123 -12.71 -10.73 4.20
N PRO A 124 -12.37 -10.39 2.94
CA PRO A 124 -12.04 -11.39 1.91
C PRO A 124 -10.64 -11.98 2.17
N ASP A 125 -10.30 -13.01 1.41
CA ASP A 125 -8.94 -13.51 1.38
C ASP A 125 -7.97 -12.48 0.80
N ALA A 126 -6.70 -12.58 1.21
CA ALA A 126 -5.67 -11.75 0.63
C ALA A 126 -5.32 -12.25 -0.78
N GLU A 127 -5.02 -11.31 -1.65
CA GLU A 127 -4.71 -11.55 -3.06
C GLU A 127 -3.56 -10.64 -3.54
N ILE A 128 -3.12 -10.84 -4.77
CA ILE A 128 -2.15 -9.95 -5.42
C ILE A 128 -2.87 -8.67 -5.83
N LEU A 129 -2.56 -7.56 -5.17
CA LEU A 129 -3.15 -6.25 -5.47
C LEU A 129 -2.45 -5.55 -6.64
N SER A 130 -1.13 -5.75 -6.79
CA SER A 130 -0.39 -5.21 -7.92
C SER A 130 0.92 -5.94 -8.14
N TYR A 131 1.37 -5.93 -9.40
CA TYR A 131 2.68 -6.39 -9.84
C TYR A 131 3.35 -5.29 -10.66
N LYS A 132 4.61 -4.98 -10.38
CA LYS A 132 5.38 -3.99 -11.12
C LYS A 132 6.82 -4.49 -11.29
N ALA A 133 7.19 -4.81 -12.54
CA ALA A 133 8.59 -5.02 -12.90
C ALA A 133 9.30 -3.67 -13.05
N ASP A 134 10.56 -3.63 -12.64
CA ASP A 134 11.42 -2.46 -12.80
C ASP A 134 12.13 -2.56 -14.15
N SER A 135 11.74 -1.72 -15.10
CA SER A 135 12.31 -1.70 -16.45
C SER A 135 13.78 -1.24 -16.49
N GLU A 136 14.22 -0.46 -15.48
CA GLU A 136 15.60 0.01 -15.40
C GLU A 136 16.55 -1.07 -14.90
N SER A 137 16.03 -2.09 -14.20
CA SER A 137 16.81 -3.22 -13.69
C SER A 137 17.08 -4.30 -14.74
N MET A 138 16.47 -4.22 -15.92
CA MET A 138 16.52 -5.28 -16.92
C MET A 138 17.90 -5.43 -17.56
N SER A 139 18.47 -6.62 -17.47
CA SER A 139 19.73 -7.01 -18.09
C SER A 139 19.54 -8.24 -18.97
N GLU A 140 19.92 -8.14 -20.25
CA GLU A 140 19.77 -9.22 -21.21
C GLU A 140 21.07 -10.01 -21.39
N THR A 141 20.97 -11.32 -21.39
CA THR A 141 22.07 -12.22 -21.72
C THR A 141 21.62 -13.21 -22.77
N ILE A 142 22.45 -13.39 -23.82
CA ILE A 142 22.26 -14.37 -24.91
C ILE A 142 23.23 -15.53 -24.70
N ALA A 143 22.70 -16.75 -24.46
CA ALA A 143 23.52 -17.93 -24.20
C ALA A 143 24.13 -18.53 -25.47
N LYS A 144 23.41 -18.45 -26.57
CA LYS A 144 23.86 -18.95 -27.88
C LYS A 144 23.89 -17.79 -28.88
N PRO A 145 25.01 -17.05 -28.96
CA PRO A 145 25.15 -15.97 -29.94
C PRO A 145 25.21 -16.56 -31.37
N ASP A 146 24.39 -16.04 -32.27
CA ASP A 146 24.47 -16.31 -33.67
C ASP A 146 25.53 -15.38 -34.31
N LYS A 147 26.64 -15.94 -34.79
CA LYS A 147 27.74 -15.17 -35.37
C LYS A 147 27.31 -14.32 -36.57
N LEU A 148 26.29 -14.76 -37.29
CA LEU A 148 25.76 -14.08 -38.47
C LEU A 148 24.55 -13.17 -38.13
N ASN A 149 24.09 -13.20 -36.88
CA ASN A 149 22.93 -12.49 -36.40
C ASN A 149 21.66 -12.64 -37.28
N LYS A 150 21.45 -13.85 -37.78
CA LYS A 150 20.33 -14.17 -38.69
C LYS A 150 18.99 -14.32 -37.97
N ASN A 151 19.03 -14.64 -36.66
CA ASN A 151 17.86 -14.77 -35.81
C ASN A 151 17.94 -13.81 -34.58
N PRO A 152 17.87 -12.47 -34.78
CA PRO A 152 18.02 -11.51 -33.70
C PRO A 152 16.84 -11.61 -32.72
N ILE A 153 17.10 -11.40 -31.40
CA ILE A 153 16.05 -11.31 -30.39
C ILE A 153 15.34 -9.98 -30.58
N SER A 154 14.04 -10.04 -30.83
CA SER A 154 13.19 -8.86 -31.02
C SER A 154 12.62 -8.34 -29.70
N SER A 155 11.99 -7.17 -29.72
CA SER A 155 11.27 -6.64 -28.56
C SER A 155 10.06 -7.50 -28.19
N GLU A 156 9.40 -8.11 -29.18
CA GLU A 156 8.28 -9.01 -28.99
C GLU A 156 8.71 -10.30 -28.28
N ASP A 157 9.90 -10.86 -28.64
CA ASP A 157 10.47 -12.04 -27.96
C ASP A 157 10.71 -11.75 -26.48
N LYS A 158 11.26 -10.56 -26.17
CA LYS A 158 11.52 -10.12 -24.81
C LYS A 158 10.22 -9.92 -24.03
N THR A 159 9.25 -9.25 -24.63
CA THR A 159 7.93 -9.02 -24.02
C THR A 159 7.24 -10.35 -23.71
N SER A 160 7.27 -11.31 -24.62
CA SER A 160 6.71 -12.65 -24.42
C SER A 160 7.38 -13.40 -23.27
N ALA A 161 8.72 -13.34 -23.19
CA ALA A 161 9.48 -13.95 -22.09
C ALA A 161 9.11 -13.31 -20.74
N MET A 162 9.01 -11.99 -20.69
CA MET A 162 8.63 -11.25 -19.48
C MET A 162 7.21 -11.57 -19.03
N ASN A 163 6.23 -11.61 -19.94
CA ASN A 163 4.85 -11.97 -19.64
C ASN A 163 4.75 -13.40 -19.05
N THR A 164 5.50 -14.34 -19.64
CA THR A 164 5.52 -15.71 -19.11
C THR A 164 6.11 -15.75 -17.69
N ALA A 165 7.17 -15.01 -17.45
CA ALA A 165 7.78 -14.94 -16.13
C ALA A 165 6.89 -14.23 -15.09
N GLU A 166 6.12 -13.22 -15.50
CA GLU A 166 5.11 -12.57 -14.64
C GLU A 166 4.03 -13.56 -14.21
N ILE A 167 3.48 -14.35 -15.15
CA ILE A 167 2.48 -15.37 -14.85
C ILE A 167 3.04 -16.37 -13.83
N GLN A 168 4.26 -16.85 -14.01
CA GLN A 168 4.90 -17.79 -13.09
C GLN A 168 5.09 -17.22 -11.68
N ILE A 169 5.45 -15.94 -11.56
CA ILE A 169 5.55 -15.27 -10.24
C ILE A 169 4.18 -15.19 -9.58
N LYS A 170 3.16 -14.74 -10.31
CA LYS A 170 1.79 -14.64 -9.79
C LYS A 170 1.26 -15.98 -9.30
N GLU A 171 1.38 -17.03 -10.11
CA GLU A 171 1.02 -18.39 -9.72
C GLU A 171 1.80 -18.90 -8.50
N GLY A 172 3.07 -18.56 -8.40
CA GLY A 172 3.90 -18.92 -7.25
C GLY A 172 3.43 -18.27 -5.95
N ILE A 173 2.97 -17.01 -6.03
CA ILE A 173 2.42 -16.28 -4.89
C ILE A 173 1.03 -16.80 -4.52
N GLU A 174 0.16 -17.03 -5.49
CA GLU A 174 -1.20 -17.57 -5.27
C GLU A 174 -1.17 -18.95 -4.61
N LYS A 175 -0.18 -19.78 -4.93
CA LYS A 175 0.06 -21.06 -4.28
C LYS A 175 0.69 -20.95 -2.89
N ASN A 176 1.21 -19.78 -2.52
CA ASN A 176 1.84 -19.56 -1.21
C ASN A 176 0.80 -19.14 -0.16
N THR A 177 0.03 -20.13 0.31
CA THR A 177 -1.04 -19.92 1.29
C THR A 177 -0.56 -19.28 2.59
N THR A 178 0.70 -19.52 3.00
CA THR A 178 1.28 -18.90 4.20
C THR A 178 1.46 -17.40 4.02
N LEU A 179 1.91 -16.96 2.86
CA LEU A 179 2.11 -15.55 2.55
C LEU A 179 0.78 -14.79 2.50
N LEU A 180 -0.22 -15.38 1.83
CA LEU A 180 -1.58 -14.82 1.76
C LEU A 180 -2.24 -14.76 3.14
N ALA A 181 -2.15 -15.83 3.93
CA ALA A 181 -2.66 -15.85 5.30
C ALA A 181 -1.98 -14.77 6.17
N THR A 182 -0.65 -14.59 6.04
CA THR A 182 0.07 -13.54 6.77
C THR A 182 -0.42 -12.14 6.42
N ALA A 183 -0.72 -11.88 5.15
CA ALA A 183 -1.28 -10.60 4.71
C ALA A 183 -2.69 -10.36 5.29
N LYS A 184 -3.55 -11.38 5.28
CA LYS A 184 -4.90 -11.33 5.88
C LYS A 184 -4.83 -11.08 7.40
N GLU A 185 -4.00 -11.83 8.12
CA GLU A 185 -3.85 -11.69 9.58
C GLU A 185 -3.25 -10.32 9.97
N LYS A 186 -2.35 -9.75 9.18
CA LYS A 186 -1.86 -8.39 9.37
C LYS A 186 -3.00 -7.36 9.29
N ALA A 187 -3.89 -7.50 8.30
CA ALA A 187 -5.05 -6.63 8.17
C ALA A 187 -6.00 -6.77 9.37
N LYS A 188 -6.31 -7.99 9.79
CA LYS A 188 -7.14 -8.25 10.98
C LYS A 188 -6.54 -7.62 12.23
N THR A 189 -5.26 -7.83 12.50
CA THR A 189 -4.58 -7.26 13.68
C THR A 189 -4.67 -5.74 13.72
N LEU A 190 -4.50 -5.06 12.59
CA LEU A 190 -4.60 -3.60 12.53
C LEU A 190 -6.03 -3.10 12.73
N ILE A 191 -7.03 -3.82 12.20
CA ILE A 191 -8.45 -3.51 12.42
C ILE A 191 -8.83 -3.72 13.89
N GLU A 192 -8.40 -4.82 14.51
CA GLU A 192 -8.60 -5.06 15.95
C GLU A 192 -8.02 -3.94 16.80
N ASN A 193 -6.78 -3.55 16.54
CA ASN A 193 -6.13 -2.47 17.27
C ASN A 193 -6.89 -1.14 17.12
N TYR A 194 -7.40 -0.84 15.93
CA TYR A 194 -8.23 0.34 15.69
C TYR A 194 -9.52 0.31 16.50
N ILE A 195 -10.28 -0.80 16.45
CA ILE A 195 -11.56 -0.93 17.14
C ILE A 195 -11.38 -0.91 18.66
N ASN A 196 -10.35 -1.61 19.18
CA ASN A 196 -10.04 -1.62 20.61
C ASN A 196 -9.64 -0.24 21.12
N LYS A 197 -8.78 0.48 20.38
CA LYS A 197 -8.38 1.83 20.76
C LYS A 197 -9.57 2.79 20.73
N LEU A 198 -10.46 2.68 19.76
CA LEU A 198 -11.69 3.46 19.71
C LEU A 198 -12.59 3.15 20.93
N GLY A 199 -12.67 1.87 21.31
CA GLY A 199 -13.39 1.44 22.51
C GLY A 199 -12.81 2.03 23.79
N GLU A 200 -11.49 2.07 23.93
CA GLU A 200 -10.81 2.72 25.06
C GLU A 200 -11.13 4.22 25.15
N GLU A 201 -11.12 4.93 24.01
CA GLU A 201 -11.39 6.37 23.93
C GLU A 201 -12.87 6.70 24.22
N THR A 202 -13.80 5.83 23.82
CA THR A 202 -15.26 6.04 23.97
C THR A 202 -15.85 5.40 25.23
N GLY A 203 -15.08 4.56 25.93
CA GLY A 203 -15.53 3.78 27.08
C GLY A 203 -16.48 2.62 26.68
N VAL A 204 -16.43 2.18 25.41
CA VAL A 204 -17.26 1.08 24.90
C VAL A 204 -16.39 -0.16 24.70
N ASN A 205 -16.80 -1.29 25.28
CA ASN A 205 -16.13 -2.58 25.03
C ASN A 205 -16.74 -3.24 23.79
N TYR A 206 -16.06 -3.11 22.65
CA TYR A 206 -16.46 -3.77 21.42
C TYR A 206 -16.08 -5.25 21.40
N THR A 207 -16.99 -6.09 20.91
CA THR A 207 -16.72 -7.49 20.57
C THR A 207 -16.59 -7.61 19.06
N ILE A 208 -15.46 -8.12 18.59
CA ILE A 208 -15.19 -8.25 17.16
C ILE A 208 -15.52 -9.66 16.71
N VAL A 209 -16.34 -9.77 15.66
CA VAL A 209 -16.69 -11.03 15.00
C VAL A 209 -16.17 -10.99 13.57
N TRP A 210 -15.38 -11.99 13.19
CA TRP A 210 -14.82 -12.11 11.86
C TRP A 210 -15.67 -13.03 11.00
N ASN A 211 -16.05 -12.57 9.83
CA ASN A 211 -16.69 -13.37 8.80
C ASN A 211 -15.91 -13.25 7.49
N ASP A 212 -15.84 -14.33 6.75
CA ASP A 212 -15.34 -14.30 5.38
C ASP A 212 -16.44 -13.71 4.48
N VAL A 213 -15.99 -12.99 3.43
CA VAL A 213 -16.92 -12.56 2.37
C VAL A 213 -17.22 -13.81 1.55
N GLU A 214 -18.49 -14.23 1.51
CA GLU A 214 -18.92 -15.25 0.55
C GLU A 214 -18.72 -14.66 -0.85
N GLU A 215 -17.91 -15.31 -1.68
CA GLU A 215 -17.85 -15.00 -3.11
C GLU A 215 -19.20 -15.46 -3.68
N ASP A 216 -20.03 -14.52 -4.09
CA ASP A 216 -21.22 -14.83 -4.88
C ASP A 216 -20.75 -15.50 -6.19
N LEU A 217 -21.00 -16.81 -6.29
CA LEU A 217 -20.73 -17.67 -7.45
C LEU A 217 -21.58 -17.24 -8.66
#